data_314a669c1c64d9d2a44951df60e7fbd1
#
_entry.id   314a669c1c64d9d2a44951df60e7fbd1
#
_cell.length_a   1.000
_cell.length_b   1.000
_cell.length_c   1.000
_cell.angle_alpha   90.00
_cell.angle_beta   90.00
_cell.angle_gamma   90.00
#
_symmetry.space_group_name_H-M   'P 1'
#
loop_
_entity.id
_entity.type
_entity.pdbx_description
1 polymer ?
#
loop_
_entity_poly.entity_id
_entity_poly.type
_entity_poly.pdbx_seq_one_letter_code
_entity_poly.pdbx_strand_id
1 'polypeptide(L)'
;MKNQVIYQIFVRNYSKEGTFKKVEEDLFRIKDLGVDIIYLMPIHEIGVGQRKGTYGSPYAIKDYFSISPDLGTMDDFVSLVNKVHELGMKIILDMVFNHTSPDNVLIDTHPEYYFYKNGKRGNRVGDWTDIVDLDTNKEEVQDYLVSVLSFWCQKGVDGFRFDVASMIAFPVFLKARQALGNDVIFFGECIDHEFGNYLKNINSIYVADEELMKVFDCLYNYNWMHQMIAYLNKKGNLEDVIKAIKEDNPINIRVNCLENHDNSRFTSYFNDESSYREWVRFTYALNGYAFIYMGQEYGIKHKPELFEKDPVIWDKNEEMFNFYKQLNFKKHEQMDIKQDININDGLIFLNEKAFKL
;
A
#
# COMPACT_ATOMS: atom_id res chain seq x y z
N MET A 1 8.02 -13.61 -8.48
CA MET A 1 7.38 -13.10 -7.24
C MET A 1 5.85 -13.15 -7.31
N LYS A 2 5.22 -14.12 -7.90
CA LYS A 2 3.76 -14.23 -7.97
C LYS A 2 3.23 -15.01 -6.77
N ASN A 3 1.97 -14.78 -6.41
CA ASN A 3 1.28 -15.51 -5.34
C ASN A 3 1.92 -15.38 -3.95
N GLN A 4 2.57 -14.25 -3.68
CA GLN A 4 3.13 -13.91 -2.38
C GLN A 4 2.12 -13.17 -1.51
N VAL A 5 2.39 -13.15 -0.22
CA VAL A 5 1.57 -12.49 0.82
C VAL A 5 2.29 -11.26 1.33
N ILE A 6 1.67 -10.10 1.17
CA ILE A 6 2.15 -8.81 1.68
C ILE A 6 1.43 -8.51 2.99
N TYR A 7 2.18 -8.11 4.03
CA TYR A 7 1.65 -7.72 5.32
C TYR A 7 1.99 -6.27 5.62
N GLN A 8 0.98 -5.39 5.61
CA GLN A 8 1.15 -3.96 5.86
C GLN A 8 1.17 -3.66 7.34
N ILE A 9 2.17 -2.86 7.76
CA ILE A 9 2.37 -2.44 9.14
C ILE A 9 2.42 -0.91 9.23
N PHE A 10 1.58 -0.35 10.09
CA PHE A 10 1.70 1.01 10.58
C PHE A 10 2.45 0.98 11.91
N VAL A 11 3.77 1.20 11.88
CA VAL A 11 4.65 1.01 13.05
C VAL A 11 4.17 1.79 14.27
N ARG A 12 3.80 3.08 14.11
CA ARG A 12 3.27 3.94 15.19
C ARG A 12 2.11 3.29 15.94
N ASN A 13 1.24 2.60 15.24
CA ASN A 13 -0.01 2.03 15.76
C ASN A 13 0.04 0.51 15.89
N TYR A 14 1.21 -0.11 15.70
CA TYR A 14 1.39 -1.55 15.84
C TYR A 14 1.31 -2.03 17.29
N SER A 15 1.80 -1.23 18.21
CA SER A 15 1.79 -1.49 19.65
C SER A 15 1.61 -0.21 20.44
N LYS A 16 1.45 -0.33 21.76
CA LYS A 16 1.43 0.83 22.66
C LYS A 16 2.69 1.67 22.55
N GLU A 17 3.85 1.04 22.42
CA GLU A 17 5.14 1.70 22.22
C GLU A 17 5.25 2.30 20.82
N GLY A 18 4.77 1.60 19.78
CA GLY A 18 4.77 2.04 18.39
C GLY A 18 6.17 2.11 17.79
N THR A 19 7.04 1.12 18.06
CA THR A 19 8.45 1.13 17.67
C THR A 19 8.83 -0.06 16.77
N PHE A 20 9.93 0.08 16.01
CA PHE A 20 10.50 -0.99 15.21
C PHE A 20 10.80 -2.24 16.04
N LYS A 21 11.30 -2.05 17.24
CA LYS A 21 11.61 -3.15 18.16
C LYS A 21 10.39 -4.00 18.48
N LYS A 22 9.21 -3.36 18.65
CA LYS A 22 7.96 -4.10 18.90
C LYS A 22 7.45 -4.86 17.68
N VAL A 23 7.71 -4.37 16.49
CA VAL A 23 7.48 -5.12 15.26
C VAL A 23 8.44 -6.30 15.14
N GLU A 24 9.74 -6.07 15.44
CA GLU A 24 10.78 -7.11 15.41
C GLU A 24 10.48 -8.27 16.35
N GLU A 25 10.02 -7.98 17.58
CA GLU A 25 9.62 -8.99 18.58
C GLU A 25 8.50 -9.93 18.08
N ASP A 26 7.64 -9.47 17.14
CA ASP A 26 6.49 -10.21 16.65
C ASP A 26 6.69 -10.87 15.26
N LEU A 27 7.86 -10.73 14.65
CA LEU A 27 8.13 -11.24 13.30
C LEU A 27 7.95 -12.76 13.17
N PHE A 28 8.18 -13.53 14.24
CA PHE A 28 7.96 -14.98 14.22
C PHE A 28 6.48 -15.32 13.99
N ARG A 29 5.56 -14.59 14.63
CA ARG A 29 4.12 -14.75 14.42
C ARG A 29 3.74 -14.40 12.97
N ILE A 30 4.29 -13.29 12.45
CA ILE A 30 4.02 -12.85 11.09
C ILE A 30 4.56 -13.87 10.09
N LYS A 31 5.75 -14.44 10.33
CA LYS A 31 6.29 -15.53 9.50
C LYS A 31 5.45 -16.80 9.59
N ASP A 32 4.97 -17.17 10.78
CA ASP A 32 4.10 -18.32 11.00
C ASP A 32 2.74 -18.16 10.30
N LEU A 33 2.27 -16.92 10.14
CA LEU A 33 1.09 -16.61 9.32
C LEU A 33 1.29 -16.93 7.84
N GLY A 34 2.53 -17.09 7.36
CA GLY A 34 2.86 -17.35 5.95
C GLY A 34 3.10 -16.08 5.14
N VAL A 35 3.57 -15.01 5.76
CA VAL A 35 3.90 -13.75 5.09
C VAL A 35 5.26 -13.85 4.38
N ASP A 36 5.36 -13.24 3.20
CA ASP A 36 6.58 -13.16 2.39
C ASP A 36 7.20 -11.76 2.41
N ILE A 37 6.36 -10.72 2.43
CA ILE A 37 6.80 -9.34 2.30
C ILE A 37 6.19 -8.50 3.43
N ILE A 38 7.04 -7.90 4.24
CA ILE A 38 6.66 -6.86 5.19
C ILE A 38 6.59 -5.53 4.44
N TYR A 39 5.46 -4.85 4.51
CA TYR A 39 5.29 -3.51 3.96
C TYR A 39 5.10 -2.51 5.11
N LEU A 40 6.08 -1.64 5.32
CA LEU A 40 5.99 -0.56 6.31
C LEU A 40 5.41 0.70 5.67
N MET A 41 4.34 1.26 6.26
CA MET A 41 3.90 2.62 5.98
C MET A 41 5.04 3.61 6.23
N PRO A 42 4.96 4.88 5.77
CA PRO A 42 6.08 5.80 5.84
C PRO A 42 6.68 5.88 7.25
N ILE A 43 8.00 5.73 7.34
CA ILE A 43 8.77 5.70 8.61
C ILE A 43 9.54 6.99 8.85
N HIS A 44 9.50 7.92 7.92
CA HIS A 44 10.27 9.15 7.91
C HIS A 44 9.82 10.14 9.00
N GLU A 45 10.68 11.11 9.31
CA GLU A 45 10.28 12.24 10.15
C GLU A 45 9.11 12.99 9.53
N ILE A 46 8.10 13.30 10.34
CA ILE A 46 6.86 13.94 9.92
C ILE A 46 6.96 15.44 10.16
N GLY A 47 6.53 16.24 9.18
CA GLY A 47 6.49 17.69 9.29
C GLY A 47 5.59 18.18 10.42
N VAL A 48 5.87 19.38 10.93
CA VAL A 48 5.05 20.09 11.93
C VAL A 48 4.24 21.22 11.29
N GLY A 49 4.63 21.65 10.10
CA GLY A 49 3.95 22.70 9.34
C GLY A 49 2.54 22.27 8.92
N GLN A 50 1.52 22.98 9.39
CA GLN A 50 0.11 22.70 9.10
C GLN A 50 -0.33 21.24 9.45
N ARG A 51 0.33 20.64 10.45
CA ARG A 51 0.09 19.27 10.89
C ARG A 51 -1.37 19.05 11.26
N LYS A 52 -1.98 17.95 10.78
CA LYS A 52 -3.28 17.47 11.20
C LYS A 52 -3.12 16.53 12.39
N GLY A 53 -3.99 16.62 13.39
CA GLY A 53 -3.92 15.81 14.61
C GLY A 53 -2.67 16.07 15.45
N THR A 54 -2.44 15.23 16.44
CA THR A 54 -1.32 15.37 17.39
C THR A 54 0.00 14.90 16.76
N TYR A 55 -0.03 13.76 16.06
CA TYR A 55 1.16 13.12 15.51
C TYR A 55 1.39 13.43 14.02
N GLY A 56 0.38 13.95 13.31
CA GLY A 56 0.46 14.24 11.89
C GLY A 56 0.32 13.02 10.98
N SER A 57 0.15 13.31 9.70
CA SER A 57 0.13 12.28 8.65
C SER A 57 1.53 11.69 8.45
N PRO A 58 1.70 10.37 8.43
CA PRO A 58 2.95 9.74 8.02
C PRO A 58 3.31 10.07 6.56
N TYR A 59 2.35 10.52 5.77
CA TYR A 59 2.55 10.96 4.38
C TYR A 59 3.03 12.41 4.24
N ALA A 60 3.08 13.20 5.33
CA ALA A 60 3.65 14.55 5.33
C ALA A 60 5.13 14.49 5.73
N ILE A 61 5.98 14.00 4.81
CA ILE A 61 7.40 13.74 5.06
C ILE A 61 8.19 15.05 5.19
N LYS A 62 8.98 15.17 6.27
CA LYS A 62 9.89 16.29 6.52
C LYS A 62 11.29 16.04 5.96
N ASP A 63 11.80 14.82 6.06
CA ASP A 63 13.12 14.43 5.56
C ASP A 63 13.11 12.97 5.10
N TYR A 64 13.45 12.74 3.83
CA TYR A 64 13.47 11.40 3.24
C TYR A 64 14.62 10.50 3.71
N PHE A 65 15.65 11.06 4.34
CA PHE A 65 16.82 10.31 4.81
C PHE A 65 16.81 10.06 6.32
N SER A 66 15.77 10.54 7.01
CA SER A 66 15.59 10.36 8.45
C SER A 66 14.50 9.37 8.81
N ILE A 67 14.50 8.94 10.04
CA ILE A 67 13.46 8.12 10.66
C ILE A 67 12.74 8.97 11.70
N SER A 68 11.41 8.83 11.80
CA SER A 68 10.65 9.45 12.89
C SER A 68 11.18 8.99 14.24
N PRO A 69 11.61 9.91 15.14
CA PRO A 69 12.19 9.55 16.44
C PRO A 69 11.27 8.70 17.32
N ASP A 70 9.95 8.81 17.11
CA ASP A 70 8.96 8.04 17.85
C ASP A 70 8.97 6.54 17.50
N LEU A 71 9.55 6.17 16.35
CA LEU A 71 9.60 4.78 15.88
C LEU A 71 10.87 4.06 16.32
N GLY A 72 11.92 4.80 16.68
CA GLY A 72 13.24 4.30 17.05
C GLY A 72 14.37 4.98 16.31
N THR A 73 15.52 4.35 16.27
CA THR A 73 16.74 4.82 15.60
C THR A 73 16.95 4.13 14.25
N MET A 74 17.92 4.62 13.46
CA MET A 74 18.36 3.94 12.23
C MET A 74 18.90 2.53 12.54
N ASP A 75 19.58 2.34 13.66
CA ASP A 75 20.10 1.02 14.07
C ASP A 75 18.95 0.06 14.43
N ASP A 76 17.89 0.54 15.10
CA ASP A 76 16.69 -0.27 15.36
C ASP A 76 16.00 -0.69 14.05
N PHE A 77 15.93 0.21 13.04
CA PHE A 77 15.40 -0.11 11.73
C PHE A 77 16.24 -1.16 11.00
N VAL A 78 17.57 -1.00 10.98
CA VAL A 78 18.48 -1.97 10.36
C VAL A 78 18.41 -3.33 11.07
N SER A 79 18.24 -3.35 12.40
CA SER A 79 17.99 -4.59 13.17
C SER A 79 16.73 -5.29 12.69
N LEU A 80 15.62 -4.55 12.56
CA LEU A 80 14.35 -5.09 12.02
C LEU A 80 14.54 -5.66 10.62
N VAL A 81 15.23 -4.94 9.70
CA VAL A 81 15.51 -5.40 8.33
C VAL A 81 16.27 -6.72 8.36
N ASN A 82 17.35 -6.79 9.11
CA ASN A 82 18.15 -8.00 9.24
C ASN A 82 17.33 -9.18 9.78
N LYS A 83 16.46 -8.92 10.76
CA LYS A 83 15.60 -9.97 11.33
C LYS A 83 14.55 -10.46 10.35
N VAL A 84 13.99 -9.58 9.52
CA VAL A 84 13.09 -9.96 8.43
C VAL A 84 13.80 -10.89 7.44
N HIS A 85 15.04 -10.56 7.07
CA HIS A 85 15.86 -11.38 6.16
C HIS A 85 16.25 -12.72 6.78
N GLU A 86 16.63 -12.76 8.05
CA GLU A 86 16.93 -14.02 8.77
C GLU A 86 15.74 -15.00 8.74
N LEU A 87 14.52 -14.47 8.75
CA LEU A 87 13.30 -15.27 8.66
C LEU A 87 12.90 -15.60 7.21
N GLY A 88 13.71 -15.24 6.21
CA GLY A 88 13.44 -15.48 4.80
C GLY A 88 12.25 -14.70 4.27
N MET A 89 11.98 -13.52 4.82
CA MET A 89 11.02 -12.54 4.32
C MET A 89 11.73 -11.37 3.64
N LYS A 90 10.99 -10.55 2.92
CA LYS A 90 11.44 -9.27 2.35
C LYS A 90 10.78 -8.10 3.07
N ILE A 91 11.38 -6.91 2.94
CA ILE A 91 10.83 -5.68 3.51
C ILE A 91 10.78 -4.57 2.46
N ILE A 92 9.62 -3.91 2.34
CA ILE A 92 9.42 -2.76 1.46
C ILE A 92 8.97 -1.54 2.27
N LEU A 93 9.35 -0.35 1.80
CA LEU A 93 8.96 0.92 2.41
C LEU A 93 7.95 1.68 1.55
N ASP A 94 7.06 2.42 2.20
CA ASP A 94 6.20 3.40 1.55
C ASP A 94 6.97 4.66 1.20
N MET A 95 6.97 5.07 -0.07
CA MET A 95 7.64 6.26 -0.60
C MET A 95 6.62 7.25 -1.13
N VAL A 96 6.60 8.43 -0.53
CA VAL A 96 5.70 9.54 -0.88
C VAL A 96 6.45 10.52 -1.76
N PHE A 97 6.37 10.35 -3.08
CA PHE A 97 7.13 11.16 -4.04
C PHE A 97 6.31 12.24 -4.75
N ASN A 98 4.99 12.21 -4.60
CA ASN A 98 4.14 13.26 -5.15
C ASN A 98 4.26 14.58 -4.36
N HIS A 99 4.48 14.51 -3.04
CA HIS A 99 4.42 15.66 -2.15
C HIS A 99 5.30 15.48 -0.91
N THR A 100 5.47 16.56 -0.17
CA THR A 100 6.17 16.59 1.15
C THR A 100 5.37 17.42 2.14
N SER A 101 5.79 17.45 3.41
CA SER A 101 5.30 18.46 4.36
C SER A 101 5.71 19.87 3.94
N PRO A 102 4.97 20.93 4.36
CA PRO A 102 5.31 22.32 4.06
C PRO A 102 6.60 22.83 4.72
N ASP A 103 7.14 22.09 5.69
CA ASP A 103 8.40 22.34 6.39
C ASP A 103 9.47 21.26 6.12
N ASN A 104 9.36 20.57 4.96
CA ASN A 104 10.39 19.64 4.50
C ASN A 104 11.72 20.37 4.30
N VAL A 105 12.84 19.68 4.54
CA VAL A 105 14.20 20.24 4.41
C VAL A 105 14.50 20.78 3.01
N LEU A 106 13.84 20.27 1.97
CA LEU A 106 13.96 20.78 0.59
C LEU A 106 13.32 22.16 0.41
N ILE A 107 12.44 22.59 1.29
CA ILE A 107 11.76 23.90 1.20
C ILE A 107 12.79 25.06 1.21
N ASP A 108 13.82 24.90 2.01
CA ASP A 108 14.87 25.92 2.17
C ASP A 108 16.09 25.64 1.28
N THR A 109 16.40 24.36 1.00
CA THR A 109 17.59 23.97 0.24
C THR A 109 17.36 23.92 -1.27
N HIS A 110 16.17 23.53 -1.69
CA HIS A 110 15.77 23.33 -3.09
C HIS A 110 14.32 23.78 -3.35
N PRO A 111 14.00 25.08 -3.09
CA PRO A 111 12.64 25.57 -3.31
C PRO A 111 12.14 25.39 -4.74
N GLU A 112 13.03 25.32 -5.71
CA GLU A 112 12.76 25.08 -7.12
C GLU A 112 12.23 23.65 -7.40
N TYR A 113 12.35 22.71 -6.49
CA TYR A 113 11.85 21.33 -6.65
C TYR A 113 10.33 21.23 -6.54
N TYR A 114 9.68 22.29 -6.06
CA TYR A 114 8.25 22.28 -5.80
C TYR A 114 7.40 22.78 -6.96
N PHE A 115 6.14 22.37 -6.94
CA PHE A 115 5.11 22.91 -7.81
C PHE A 115 4.64 24.27 -7.30
N TYR A 116 4.52 25.23 -8.21
CA TYR A 116 4.03 26.58 -7.94
C TYR A 116 2.75 26.88 -8.70
N LYS A 117 1.73 27.36 -7.98
CA LYS A 117 0.49 27.86 -8.53
C LYS A 117 0.34 29.32 -8.12
N ASN A 118 0.22 30.23 -9.11
CA ASN A 118 0.12 31.68 -8.87
C ASN A 118 1.25 32.25 -7.97
N GLY A 119 2.48 31.79 -8.17
CA GLY A 119 3.66 32.23 -7.44
C GLY A 119 3.79 31.70 -6.01
N LYS A 120 2.92 30.80 -5.57
CA LYS A 120 2.98 30.13 -4.26
C LYS A 120 3.13 28.63 -4.45
N ARG A 121 3.90 27.98 -3.56
CA ARG A 121 3.91 26.53 -3.47
C ARG A 121 2.50 26.03 -3.14
N GLY A 122 2.10 24.91 -3.70
CA GLY A 122 0.76 24.38 -3.49
C GLY A 122 0.59 22.98 -4.06
N ASN A 123 -0.65 22.55 -4.10
CA ASN A 123 -1.04 21.23 -4.60
C ASN A 123 -1.69 21.36 -5.98
N ARG A 124 -1.45 20.38 -6.85
CA ARG A 124 -2.11 20.30 -8.16
C ARG A 124 -3.59 19.98 -7.98
N VAL A 125 -3.89 19.10 -7.03
CA VAL A 125 -5.24 18.63 -6.72
C VAL A 125 -5.46 18.49 -5.22
N GLY A 126 -6.72 18.55 -4.80
CA GLY A 126 -7.15 18.35 -3.43
C GLY A 126 -6.96 19.58 -2.52
N ASP A 127 -7.54 19.46 -1.33
CA ASP A 127 -7.50 20.47 -0.25
C ASP A 127 -6.57 20.01 0.90
N TRP A 128 -5.48 19.32 0.53
CA TRP A 128 -4.52 18.77 1.49
C TRP A 128 -3.60 19.89 2.00
N THR A 129 -3.96 20.49 3.14
CA THR A 129 -3.26 21.66 3.69
C THR A 129 -1.92 21.33 4.34
N ASP A 130 -1.72 20.08 4.73
CA ASP A 130 -0.54 19.55 5.42
C ASP A 130 0.57 19.06 4.48
N ILE A 131 0.41 19.29 3.17
CA ILE A 131 1.40 18.90 2.15
C ILE A 131 1.58 19.96 1.06
N VAL A 132 2.69 19.87 0.32
CA VAL A 132 2.99 20.62 -0.90
C VAL A 132 3.60 19.70 -1.95
N ASP A 133 3.17 19.85 -3.22
CA ASP A 133 3.58 18.95 -4.30
C ASP A 133 5.01 19.22 -4.77
N LEU A 134 5.74 18.14 -5.02
CA LEU A 134 6.99 18.16 -5.79
C LEU A 134 6.68 18.28 -7.29
N ASP A 135 7.58 18.91 -8.04
CA ASP A 135 7.50 18.95 -9.50
C ASP A 135 8.33 17.83 -10.12
N THR A 136 7.78 16.62 -10.10
CA THR A 136 8.43 15.39 -10.55
C THR A 136 8.72 15.37 -12.06
N ASN A 137 8.28 16.39 -12.84
CA ASN A 137 8.68 16.56 -14.24
C ASN A 137 10.13 17.08 -14.37
N LYS A 138 10.69 17.67 -13.31
CA LYS A 138 12.06 18.21 -13.32
C LYS A 138 13.08 17.09 -13.15
N GLU A 139 14.12 17.12 -13.97
CA GLU A 139 15.15 16.11 -13.98
C GLU A 139 15.91 16.06 -12.64
N GLU A 140 16.20 17.19 -12.06
CA GLU A 140 16.89 17.31 -10.77
C GLU A 140 16.05 16.70 -9.63
N VAL A 141 14.72 16.83 -9.67
CA VAL A 141 13.81 16.18 -8.72
C VAL A 141 13.83 14.67 -8.91
N GLN A 142 13.80 14.20 -10.16
CA GLN A 142 13.87 12.76 -10.46
C GLN A 142 15.17 12.15 -9.92
N ASP A 143 16.31 12.81 -10.16
CA ASP A 143 17.63 12.33 -9.71
C ASP A 143 17.71 12.33 -8.17
N TYR A 144 17.18 13.35 -7.50
CA TYR A 144 17.07 13.38 -6.05
C TYR A 144 16.24 12.21 -5.52
N LEU A 145 15.05 11.95 -6.08
CA LEU A 145 14.19 10.86 -5.65
C LEU A 145 14.82 9.48 -5.86
N VAL A 146 15.58 9.29 -6.95
CA VAL A 146 16.37 8.07 -7.16
C VAL A 146 17.47 7.91 -6.10
N SER A 147 18.10 9.01 -5.67
CA SER A 147 19.10 8.96 -4.59
C SER A 147 18.50 8.55 -3.25
N VAL A 148 17.26 8.96 -2.97
CA VAL A 148 16.51 8.51 -1.78
C VAL A 148 16.31 6.99 -1.80
N LEU A 149 15.85 6.43 -2.93
CA LEU A 149 15.67 4.98 -3.06
C LEU A 149 16.99 4.23 -2.88
N SER A 150 18.06 4.74 -3.51
CA SER A 150 19.40 4.15 -3.39
C SER A 150 19.91 4.12 -1.95
N PHE A 151 19.64 5.19 -1.17
CA PHE A 151 19.97 5.24 0.25
C PHE A 151 19.27 4.13 1.05
N TRP A 152 17.97 3.94 0.85
CA TRP A 152 17.22 2.92 1.57
C TRP A 152 17.57 1.50 1.12
N CYS A 153 17.88 1.27 -0.15
CA CYS A 153 18.44 -0.01 -0.60
C CYS A 153 19.78 -0.33 0.10
N GLN A 154 20.66 0.68 0.33
CA GLN A 154 21.90 0.49 1.10
C GLN A 154 21.64 0.15 2.58
N LYS A 155 20.44 0.42 3.10
CA LYS A 155 19.99 -0.01 4.44
C LYS A 155 19.35 -1.41 4.45
N GLY A 156 19.32 -2.08 3.30
CA GLY A 156 18.81 -3.45 3.15
C GLY A 156 17.33 -3.55 2.75
N VAL A 157 16.69 -2.45 2.34
CA VAL A 157 15.30 -2.46 1.87
C VAL A 157 15.21 -3.18 0.53
N ASP A 158 14.28 -4.13 0.39
CA ASP A 158 14.11 -4.97 -0.82
C ASP A 158 13.20 -4.32 -1.86
N GLY A 159 12.54 -3.21 -1.54
CA GLY A 159 11.65 -2.55 -2.48
C GLY A 159 10.83 -1.42 -1.88
N PHE A 160 9.94 -0.89 -2.69
CA PHE A 160 9.18 0.30 -2.34
C PHE A 160 7.73 0.20 -2.81
N ARG A 161 6.80 0.65 -1.95
CA ARG A 161 5.45 1.01 -2.37
C ARG A 161 5.46 2.50 -2.67
N PHE A 162 5.00 2.89 -3.83
CA PHE A 162 4.93 4.30 -4.22
C PHE A 162 3.52 4.82 -4.03
N ASP A 163 3.41 5.78 -3.11
CA ASP A 163 2.19 6.52 -2.81
C ASP A 163 1.72 7.28 -4.06
N VAL A 164 0.43 7.17 -4.39
CA VAL A 164 -0.20 7.77 -5.58
C VAL A 164 0.69 7.72 -6.83
N ALA A 165 1.25 6.54 -7.15
CA ALA A 165 2.19 6.36 -8.26
C ALA A 165 1.67 6.92 -9.58
N SER A 166 0.35 6.87 -9.82
CA SER A 166 -0.28 7.45 -11.00
C SER A 166 -0.15 8.99 -11.09
N MET A 167 0.24 9.67 -10.01
CA MET A 167 0.41 11.13 -9.96
C MET A 167 1.88 11.58 -9.98
N ILE A 168 2.81 10.64 -10.15
CA ILE A 168 4.26 10.89 -10.24
C ILE A 168 4.69 10.79 -11.70
N ALA A 169 5.54 11.68 -12.18
CA ALA A 169 6.02 11.65 -13.55
C ALA A 169 6.73 10.32 -13.86
N PHE A 170 6.31 9.64 -14.92
CA PHE A 170 6.80 8.30 -15.29
C PHE A 170 8.33 8.19 -15.42
N PRO A 171 9.08 9.21 -15.89
CA PRO A 171 10.55 9.17 -15.92
C PRO A 171 11.22 8.90 -14.58
N VAL A 172 10.60 9.27 -13.43
CA VAL A 172 11.10 8.93 -12.08
C VAL A 172 11.28 7.41 -11.96
N PHE A 173 10.26 6.65 -12.35
CA PHE A 173 10.28 5.18 -12.25
C PHE A 173 11.24 4.52 -13.23
N LEU A 174 11.36 5.07 -14.45
CA LEU A 174 12.34 4.59 -15.42
C LEU A 174 13.78 4.77 -14.92
N LYS A 175 14.12 5.98 -14.42
CA LYS A 175 15.42 6.26 -13.82
C LYS A 175 15.69 5.39 -12.60
N ALA A 176 14.68 5.24 -11.71
CA ALA A 176 14.78 4.39 -10.53
C ALA A 176 15.04 2.93 -10.92
N ARG A 177 14.31 2.38 -11.90
CA ARG A 177 14.51 1.01 -12.37
C ARG A 177 15.90 0.82 -13.02
N GLN A 178 16.36 1.80 -13.77
CA GLN A 178 17.71 1.79 -14.37
C GLN A 178 18.81 1.80 -13.30
N ALA A 179 18.65 2.58 -12.23
CA ALA A 179 19.63 2.72 -11.17
C ALA A 179 19.66 1.51 -10.20
N LEU A 180 18.51 0.95 -9.87
CA LEU A 180 18.36 -0.06 -8.83
C LEU A 180 18.25 -1.50 -9.37
N GLY A 181 17.98 -1.68 -10.65
CA GLY A 181 17.80 -2.99 -11.27
C GLY A 181 16.41 -3.59 -11.04
N ASN A 182 16.22 -4.85 -11.51
CA ASN A 182 14.94 -5.54 -11.50
C ASN A 182 14.70 -6.36 -10.23
N ASP A 183 15.69 -6.50 -9.35
CA ASP A 183 15.56 -7.26 -8.10
C ASP A 183 14.86 -6.46 -7.00
N VAL A 184 14.86 -5.12 -7.10
CA VAL A 184 14.15 -4.23 -6.18
C VAL A 184 12.66 -4.21 -6.53
N ILE A 185 11.80 -4.51 -5.55
CA ILE A 185 10.35 -4.61 -5.73
C ILE A 185 9.75 -3.22 -5.90
N PHE A 186 8.98 -2.99 -6.96
CA PHE A 186 8.17 -1.79 -7.15
C PHE A 186 6.69 -2.15 -7.04
N PHE A 187 6.06 -1.66 -5.98
CA PHE A 187 4.63 -1.79 -5.74
C PHE A 187 3.97 -0.42 -5.91
N GLY A 188 3.05 -0.27 -6.86
CA GLY A 188 2.41 1.01 -7.17
C GLY A 188 1.02 1.15 -6.58
N GLU A 189 0.75 2.32 -6.00
CA GLU A 189 -0.62 2.74 -5.77
C GLU A 189 -1.14 3.40 -7.06
N CYS A 190 -1.96 2.66 -7.78
CA CYS A 190 -2.74 3.22 -8.88
C CYS A 190 -3.99 3.91 -8.33
N ILE A 191 -4.49 4.89 -9.07
CA ILE A 191 -5.76 5.55 -8.78
C ILE A 191 -6.87 4.97 -9.66
N ASP A 192 -8.12 5.10 -9.24
CA ASP A 192 -9.25 4.66 -10.05
C ASP A 192 -9.40 5.46 -11.36
N HIS A 193 -10.10 4.87 -12.31
CA HIS A 193 -10.24 5.43 -13.64
C HIS A 193 -11.00 6.77 -13.66
N GLU A 194 -11.95 6.99 -12.75
CA GLU A 194 -12.73 8.23 -12.66
C GLU A 194 -11.82 9.39 -12.23
N PHE A 195 -11.03 9.19 -11.18
CA PHE A 195 -10.07 10.19 -10.72
C PHE A 195 -8.95 10.41 -11.76
N GLY A 196 -8.49 9.37 -12.44
CA GLY A 196 -7.54 9.48 -13.54
C GLY A 196 -8.06 10.36 -14.68
N ASN A 197 -9.33 10.21 -15.05
CA ASN A 197 -9.96 11.07 -16.06
C ASN A 197 -10.09 12.53 -15.57
N TYR A 198 -10.39 12.75 -14.29
CA TYR A 198 -10.37 14.08 -13.72
C TYR A 198 -8.99 14.74 -13.83
N LEU A 199 -7.90 14.03 -13.47
CA LEU A 199 -6.53 14.54 -13.59
C LEU A 199 -6.17 14.93 -15.04
N LYS A 200 -6.55 14.11 -16.03
CA LYS A 200 -6.39 14.45 -17.47
C LYS A 200 -7.10 15.75 -17.84
N ASN A 201 -8.34 15.92 -17.38
CA ASN A 201 -9.14 17.10 -17.70
C ASN A 201 -8.56 18.42 -17.12
N ILE A 202 -7.85 18.36 -16.00
CA ILE A 202 -7.18 19.52 -15.40
C ILE A 202 -5.71 19.65 -15.83
N ASN A 203 -5.25 18.86 -16.81
CA ASN A 203 -3.85 18.79 -17.26
C ASN A 203 -2.86 18.54 -16.12
N SER A 204 -3.22 17.72 -15.14
CA SER A 204 -2.32 17.26 -14.10
C SER A 204 -1.55 16.01 -14.53
N ILE A 205 -0.50 15.65 -13.77
CA ILE A 205 0.23 14.40 -14.01
C ILE A 205 -0.74 13.24 -13.78
N TYR A 206 -0.81 12.36 -14.77
CA TYR A 206 -1.49 11.08 -14.67
C TYR A 206 -0.77 10.03 -15.50
N VAL A 207 -0.35 8.97 -14.85
CA VAL A 207 0.25 7.78 -15.46
C VAL A 207 -0.75 6.64 -15.32
N ALA A 208 -1.19 6.12 -16.45
CA ALA A 208 -2.15 5.01 -16.48
C ALA A 208 -1.50 3.69 -16.05
N ASP A 209 -2.32 2.73 -15.62
CA ASP A 209 -1.86 1.41 -15.17
C ASP A 209 -1.01 0.69 -16.21
N GLU A 210 -1.39 0.77 -17.50
CA GLU A 210 -0.65 0.14 -18.60
C GLU A 210 0.77 0.71 -18.76
N GLU A 211 0.96 1.97 -18.38
CA GLU A 211 2.29 2.59 -18.37
C GLU A 211 3.08 2.14 -17.13
N LEU A 212 2.44 2.16 -15.95
CA LEU A 212 3.05 1.69 -14.71
C LEU A 212 3.47 0.21 -14.80
N MET A 213 2.68 -0.64 -15.43
CA MET A 213 2.97 -2.07 -15.64
C MET A 213 4.29 -2.34 -16.37
N LYS A 214 4.84 -1.37 -17.08
CA LYS A 214 6.14 -1.53 -17.78
C LYS A 214 7.32 -1.56 -16.81
N VAL A 215 7.14 -1.03 -15.60
CA VAL A 215 8.22 -0.86 -14.61
C VAL A 215 7.88 -1.37 -13.21
N PHE A 216 6.60 -1.57 -12.90
CA PHE A 216 6.15 -2.07 -11.61
C PHE A 216 5.99 -3.59 -11.59
N ASP A 217 6.31 -4.20 -10.45
CA ASP A 217 6.12 -5.64 -10.22
C ASP A 217 4.69 -5.95 -9.80
N CYS A 218 4.05 -5.02 -9.10
CA CYS A 218 2.65 -5.14 -8.70
C CYS A 218 1.97 -3.78 -8.49
N LEU A 219 0.65 -3.77 -8.65
CA LEU A 219 -0.24 -2.61 -8.49
C LEU A 219 -1.44 -3.00 -7.62
N TYR A 220 -2.00 -2.04 -6.87
CA TYR A 220 -3.27 -2.26 -6.17
C TYR A 220 -4.43 -2.59 -7.11
N ASN A 221 -5.42 -3.26 -6.57
CA ASN A 221 -6.67 -3.65 -7.24
C ASN A 221 -7.80 -2.62 -7.03
N TYR A 222 -7.49 -1.35 -6.93
CA TYR A 222 -8.45 -0.33 -6.48
C TYR A 222 -9.71 -0.24 -7.35
N ASN A 223 -9.60 -0.49 -8.66
CA ASN A 223 -10.77 -0.47 -9.54
C ASN A 223 -11.87 -1.44 -9.06
N TRP A 224 -11.56 -2.72 -8.85
CA TRP A 224 -12.58 -3.66 -8.41
C TRP A 224 -12.83 -3.59 -6.89
N MET A 225 -11.86 -3.18 -6.08
CA MET A 225 -12.04 -2.99 -4.64
C MET A 225 -13.09 -1.89 -4.35
N HIS A 226 -13.06 -0.78 -5.07
CA HIS A 226 -14.06 0.27 -4.93
C HIS A 226 -15.46 -0.21 -5.33
N GLN A 227 -15.59 -1.01 -6.42
CA GLN A 227 -16.85 -1.60 -6.82
C GLN A 227 -17.36 -2.61 -5.77
N MET A 228 -16.48 -3.42 -5.18
CA MET A 228 -16.80 -4.31 -4.08
C MET A 228 -17.33 -3.54 -2.86
N ILE A 229 -16.64 -2.48 -2.45
CA ILE A 229 -17.08 -1.62 -1.33
C ILE A 229 -18.45 -0.97 -1.65
N ALA A 230 -18.66 -0.52 -2.88
CA ALA A 230 -19.94 0.02 -3.32
C ALA A 230 -21.07 -1.04 -3.24
N TYR A 231 -20.80 -2.26 -3.69
CA TYR A 231 -21.74 -3.39 -3.58
C TYR A 231 -22.08 -3.70 -2.12
N LEU A 232 -21.08 -3.85 -1.25
CA LEU A 232 -21.28 -4.14 0.18
C LEU A 232 -22.06 -3.04 0.90
N ASN A 233 -21.93 -1.78 0.47
CA ASN A 233 -22.71 -0.64 0.95
C ASN A 233 -24.08 -0.50 0.27
N LYS A 234 -24.52 -1.46 -0.57
CA LYS A 234 -25.77 -1.42 -1.32
C LYS A 234 -25.89 -0.22 -2.29
N LYS A 235 -24.76 0.26 -2.80
CA LYS A 235 -24.66 1.38 -3.76
C LYS A 235 -24.19 0.94 -5.14
N GLY A 236 -23.89 -0.33 -5.32
CA GLY A 236 -23.45 -0.98 -6.55
C GLY A 236 -24.07 -2.37 -6.69
N ASN A 237 -23.70 -3.07 -7.76
CA ASN A 237 -24.14 -4.43 -8.03
C ASN A 237 -22.94 -5.36 -8.20
N LEU A 238 -23.18 -6.68 -8.15
CA LEU A 238 -22.13 -7.68 -8.22
C LEU A 238 -21.52 -7.78 -9.63
N GLU A 239 -22.30 -7.49 -10.67
CA GLU A 239 -21.89 -7.44 -12.06
C GLU A 239 -20.79 -6.40 -12.28
N ASP A 240 -20.89 -5.22 -11.64
CA ASP A 240 -19.86 -4.18 -11.72
C ASP A 240 -18.54 -4.64 -11.07
N VAL A 241 -18.61 -5.38 -9.96
CA VAL A 241 -17.41 -5.96 -9.33
C VAL A 241 -16.72 -6.93 -10.30
N ILE A 242 -17.47 -7.85 -10.90
CA ILE A 242 -16.92 -8.84 -11.84
C ILE A 242 -16.38 -8.19 -13.10
N LYS A 243 -17.08 -7.17 -13.62
CA LYS A 243 -16.62 -6.38 -14.76
C LYS A 243 -15.26 -5.72 -14.44
N ALA A 244 -15.16 -5.06 -13.28
CA ALA A 244 -13.93 -4.40 -12.86
C ALA A 244 -12.77 -5.39 -12.68
N ILE A 245 -12.99 -6.60 -12.12
CA ILE A 245 -11.97 -7.64 -12.04
C ILE A 245 -11.49 -8.06 -13.44
N LYS A 246 -12.40 -8.22 -14.41
CA LYS A 246 -12.04 -8.59 -15.78
C LYS A 246 -11.26 -7.50 -16.51
N GLU A 247 -11.56 -6.23 -16.24
CA GLU A 247 -10.88 -5.07 -16.80
C GLU A 247 -9.49 -4.86 -16.17
N ASP A 248 -9.28 -5.33 -14.94
CA ASP A 248 -8.01 -5.20 -14.19
C ASP A 248 -6.92 -6.19 -14.66
N ASN A 249 -6.93 -6.51 -15.93
CA ASN A 249 -6.00 -7.44 -16.56
C ASN A 249 -4.66 -6.74 -16.92
N PRO A 250 -3.49 -7.36 -16.66
CA PRO A 250 -3.29 -8.72 -16.14
C PRO A 250 -3.47 -8.80 -14.61
N ILE A 251 -4.42 -9.58 -14.17
CA ILE A 251 -4.75 -9.72 -12.74
C ILE A 251 -3.60 -10.30 -11.90
N ASN A 252 -2.67 -11.01 -12.52
CA ASN A 252 -1.57 -11.67 -11.83
C ASN A 252 -0.49 -10.71 -11.26
N ILE A 253 -0.54 -9.43 -11.60
CA ILE A 253 0.27 -8.40 -10.96
C ILE A 253 -0.53 -7.57 -9.96
N ARG A 254 -1.82 -7.87 -9.75
CA ARG A 254 -2.64 -7.14 -8.78
C ARG A 254 -2.38 -7.61 -7.36
N VAL A 255 -2.32 -6.64 -6.47
CA VAL A 255 -2.34 -6.85 -5.02
C VAL A 255 -3.79 -6.84 -4.58
N ASN A 256 -4.34 -8.02 -4.31
CA ASN A 256 -5.74 -8.22 -3.95
C ASN A 256 -6.00 -7.78 -2.51
N CYS A 257 -6.26 -6.49 -2.35
CA CYS A 257 -6.47 -5.82 -1.08
C CYS A 257 -7.97 -5.76 -0.76
N LEU A 258 -8.35 -6.14 0.46
CA LEU A 258 -9.72 -6.00 0.98
C LEU A 258 -9.84 -4.80 1.92
N GLU A 259 -8.77 -4.48 2.64
CA GLU A 259 -8.65 -3.32 3.52
C GLU A 259 -7.19 -2.88 3.60
N ASN A 260 -6.97 -1.60 3.88
CA ASN A 260 -5.67 -1.01 4.18
C ASN A 260 -5.86 0.15 5.16
N HIS A 261 -4.82 0.95 5.37
CA HIS A 261 -4.84 2.10 6.26
C HIS A 261 -5.84 3.21 5.85
N ASP A 262 -6.24 3.30 4.56
CA ASP A 262 -7.18 4.31 4.05
C ASP A 262 -8.64 3.87 4.18
N ASN A 263 -8.90 2.57 4.10
CA ASN A 263 -10.24 2.03 4.06
C ASN A 263 -10.73 1.59 5.44
N SER A 264 -12.05 1.46 5.58
CA SER A 264 -12.65 0.82 6.75
C SER A 264 -12.19 -0.63 6.86
N ARG A 265 -12.16 -1.16 8.09
CA ARG A 265 -11.94 -2.59 8.30
C ARG A 265 -12.95 -3.40 7.51
N PHE A 266 -12.49 -4.39 6.79
CA PHE A 266 -13.36 -5.22 5.93
C PHE A 266 -14.44 -5.93 6.74
N THR A 267 -14.13 -6.33 7.96
CA THR A 267 -15.11 -6.90 8.91
C THR A 267 -16.29 -5.98 9.19
N SER A 268 -16.17 -4.66 9.02
CA SER A 268 -17.25 -3.71 9.31
C SER A 268 -18.41 -3.78 8.32
N TYR A 269 -18.21 -4.39 7.15
CA TYR A 269 -19.25 -4.54 6.14
C TYR A 269 -20.18 -5.75 6.40
N PHE A 270 -19.86 -6.61 7.38
CA PHE A 270 -20.56 -7.87 7.58
C PHE A 270 -21.18 -7.97 8.96
N ASN A 271 -22.40 -8.55 8.99
CA ASN A 271 -23.08 -8.91 10.23
C ASN A 271 -22.82 -10.37 10.64
N ASP A 272 -22.30 -11.19 9.71
CA ASP A 272 -21.97 -12.59 9.94
C ASP A 272 -20.58 -12.92 9.40
N GLU A 273 -19.92 -13.85 10.09
CA GLU A 273 -18.54 -14.25 9.77
C GLU A 273 -18.48 -15.14 8.52
N SER A 274 -19.56 -15.85 8.18
CA SER A 274 -19.58 -16.72 7.02
C SER A 274 -19.44 -15.95 5.72
N SER A 275 -20.21 -14.87 5.55
CA SER A 275 -20.13 -13.98 4.38
C SER A 275 -18.76 -13.29 4.30
N TYR A 276 -18.24 -12.80 5.45
CA TYR A 276 -16.88 -12.27 5.50
C TYR A 276 -15.84 -13.26 4.97
N ARG A 277 -15.85 -14.50 5.50
CA ARG A 277 -14.89 -15.55 5.12
C ARG A 277 -15.02 -15.93 3.66
N GLU A 278 -16.23 -15.89 3.09
CA GLU A 278 -16.44 -16.24 1.69
C GLU A 278 -15.82 -15.19 0.74
N TRP A 279 -15.96 -13.91 1.05
CA TRP A 279 -15.27 -12.85 0.32
C TRP A 279 -13.74 -12.98 0.41
N VAL A 280 -13.22 -13.28 1.59
CA VAL A 280 -11.78 -13.52 1.76
C VAL A 280 -11.33 -14.71 0.91
N ARG A 281 -12.07 -15.84 0.91
CA ARG A 281 -11.75 -17.01 0.07
C ARG A 281 -11.78 -16.69 -1.41
N PHE A 282 -12.77 -15.92 -1.85
CA PHE A 282 -12.87 -15.48 -3.24
C PHE A 282 -11.65 -14.65 -3.65
N THR A 283 -11.31 -13.65 -2.85
CA THR A 283 -10.16 -12.76 -3.10
C THR A 283 -8.85 -13.53 -3.16
N TYR A 284 -8.65 -14.49 -2.25
CA TYR A 284 -7.47 -15.36 -2.27
C TYR A 284 -7.42 -16.31 -3.46
N ALA A 285 -8.56 -16.68 -4.01
CA ALA A 285 -8.62 -17.53 -5.20
C ALA A 285 -8.27 -16.79 -6.50
N LEU A 286 -8.33 -15.45 -6.53
CA LEU A 286 -7.86 -14.66 -7.66
C LEU A 286 -6.34 -14.79 -7.80
N ASN A 287 -5.83 -14.73 -9.05
CA ASN A 287 -4.39 -14.61 -9.30
C ASN A 287 -3.83 -13.32 -8.68
N GLY A 288 -2.49 -13.23 -8.57
CA GLY A 288 -1.80 -12.09 -8.01
C GLY A 288 -1.47 -12.24 -6.53
N TYR A 289 -1.14 -11.15 -5.88
CA TYR A 289 -0.69 -11.12 -4.48
C TYR A 289 -1.86 -11.12 -3.51
N ALA A 290 -1.70 -11.77 -2.36
CA ALA A 290 -2.57 -11.56 -1.21
C ALA A 290 -2.05 -10.39 -0.37
N PHE A 291 -2.95 -9.67 0.30
CA PHE A 291 -2.62 -8.52 1.13
C PHE A 291 -3.35 -8.60 2.46
N ILE A 292 -2.63 -8.32 3.53
CA ILE A 292 -3.17 -8.28 4.89
C ILE A 292 -2.74 -6.95 5.54
N TYR A 293 -3.69 -6.17 6.03
CA TYR A 293 -3.40 -5.04 6.91
C TYR A 293 -3.34 -5.53 8.37
N MET A 294 -2.36 -5.06 9.14
CA MET A 294 -2.12 -5.49 10.53
C MET A 294 -3.42 -5.58 11.34
N GLY A 295 -3.69 -6.74 11.93
CA GLY A 295 -4.91 -7.05 12.69
C GLY A 295 -6.05 -7.65 11.87
N GLN A 296 -5.99 -7.61 10.53
CA GLN A 296 -6.98 -8.26 9.66
C GLN A 296 -7.02 -9.77 9.89
N GLU A 297 -5.87 -10.38 10.14
CA GLU A 297 -5.72 -11.81 10.42
C GLU A 297 -6.41 -12.28 11.71
N TYR A 298 -6.77 -11.35 12.58
CA TYR A 298 -7.57 -11.62 13.78
C TYR A 298 -9.02 -11.12 13.66
N GLY A 299 -9.39 -10.51 12.54
CA GLY A 299 -10.71 -9.92 12.34
C GLY A 299 -10.96 -8.69 13.21
N ILE A 300 -9.91 -7.92 13.53
CA ILE A 300 -9.99 -6.71 14.36
C ILE A 300 -10.88 -5.68 13.67
N LYS A 301 -11.85 -5.13 14.41
CA LYS A 301 -12.83 -4.16 13.90
C LYS A 301 -12.35 -2.72 13.99
N HIS A 302 -11.43 -2.43 14.92
CA HIS A 302 -10.90 -1.10 15.11
C HIS A 302 -9.87 -0.76 14.02
N LYS A 303 -10.10 0.35 13.30
CA LYS A 303 -9.13 0.92 12.35
C LYS A 303 -8.30 1.97 13.08
N PRO A 304 -6.97 1.83 13.12
CA PRO A 304 -6.09 2.85 13.70
C PRO A 304 -6.22 4.19 13.00
N GLU A 305 -6.26 5.27 13.79
CA GLU A 305 -6.28 6.63 13.31
C GLU A 305 -4.96 7.00 12.60
N LEU A 306 -5.07 7.74 11.47
CA LEU A 306 -3.89 8.11 10.68
C LEU A 306 -3.07 9.24 11.32
N PHE A 307 -3.72 10.17 12.02
CA PHE A 307 -3.12 11.40 12.54
C PHE A 307 -2.78 11.33 14.04
N GLU A 308 -3.16 10.24 14.69
CA GLU A 308 -3.01 10.04 16.13
C GLU A 308 -2.22 8.77 16.45
N LYS A 309 -1.78 8.65 17.69
CA LYS A 309 -1.27 7.39 18.23
C LYS A 309 -2.44 6.60 18.79
N ASP A 310 -2.89 5.66 17.98
CA ASP A 310 -4.09 4.85 18.21
C ASP A 310 -3.76 3.37 17.95
N PRO A 311 -3.07 2.71 18.90
CA PRO A 311 -2.54 1.38 18.68
C PRO A 311 -3.62 0.33 18.54
N VAL A 312 -3.35 -0.65 17.68
CA VAL A 312 -4.17 -1.85 17.53
C VAL A 312 -4.30 -2.55 18.89
N ILE A 313 -5.54 -2.87 19.26
CA ILE A 313 -5.84 -3.75 20.38
C ILE A 313 -5.84 -5.18 19.84
N TRP A 314 -4.77 -5.92 20.12
CA TRP A 314 -4.58 -7.28 19.65
C TRP A 314 -5.52 -8.26 20.38
N ASP A 315 -6.77 -8.34 19.93
CA ASP A 315 -7.71 -9.39 20.34
C ASP A 315 -7.43 -10.65 19.48
N LYS A 316 -6.70 -11.60 20.06
CA LYS A 316 -6.16 -12.77 19.37
C LYS A 316 -7.24 -13.82 19.11
N ASN A 317 -7.96 -13.68 18.00
CA ASN A 317 -8.86 -14.71 17.47
C ASN A 317 -8.04 -15.79 16.74
N GLU A 318 -7.65 -16.85 17.44
CA GLU A 318 -6.82 -17.92 16.90
C GLU A 318 -7.52 -18.68 15.75
N GLU A 319 -8.85 -18.75 15.73
CA GLU A 319 -9.59 -19.39 14.64
C GLU A 319 -9.44 -18.57 13.34
N MET A 320 -9.56 -17.24 13.42
CA MET A 320 -9.39 -16.35 12.30
C MET A 320 -7.93 -16.33 11.83
N PHE A 321 -6.96 -16.30 12.74
CA PHE A 321 -5.54 -16.41 12.42
C PHE A 321 -5.23 -17.68 11.62
N ASN A 322 -5.71 -18.83 12.09
CA ASN A 322 -5.52 -20.11 11.42
C ASN A 322 -6.24 -20.16 10.06
N PHE A 323 -7.38 -19.50 9.91
CA PHE A 323 -8.06 -19.36 8.63
C PHE A 323 -7.18 -18.60 7.61
N TYR A 324 -6.64 -17.44 7.96
CA TYR A 324 -5.73 -16.69 7.10
C TYR A 324 -4.42 -17.44 6.82
N LYS A 325 -3.84 -18.07 7.84
CA LYS A 325 -2.64 -18.91 7.69
C LYS A 325 -2.84 -20.00 6.63
N GLN A 326 -3.95 -20.74 6.69
CA GLN A 326 -4.27 -21.76 5.70
C GLN A 326 -4.43 -21.19 4.29
N LEU A 327 -5.05 -20.00 4.16
CA LEU A 327 -5.20 -19.34 2.86
C LEU A 327 -3.85 -18.87 2.31
N ASN A 328 -2.97 -18.35 3.14
CA ASN A 328 -1.63 -17.92 2.75
C ASN A 328 -0.81 -19.08 2.20
N PHE A 329 -0.79 -20.23 2.87
CA PHE A 329 -0.11 -21.43 2.37
C PHE A 329 -0.70 -21.93 1.05
N LYS A 330 -2.03 -21.94 0.92
CA LYS A 330 -2.69 -22.27 -0.35
C LYS A 330 -2.37 -21.27 -1.46
N LYS A 331 -2.18 -19.98 -1.10
CA LYS A 331 -1.78 -18.94 -2.06
C LYS A 331 -0.41 -19.21 -2.66
N HIS A 332 0.55 -19.66 -1.86
CA HIS A 332 1.88 -20.06 -2.34
C HIS A 332 1.85 -21.24 -3.32
N GLU A 333 0.92 -22.18 -3.15
CA GLU A 333 0.75 -23.35 -4.02
C GLU A 333 -0.03 -23.05 -5.30
N GLN A 334 -0.68 -21.87 -5.37
CA GLN A 334 -1.53 -21.51 -6.50
C GLN A 334 -0.71 -21.31 -7.77
N MET A 335 -1.11 -21.97 -8.85
CA MET A 335 -0.57 -21.71 -10.18
C MET A 335 -1.33 -20.57 -10.86
N ASP A 336 -0.61 -19.68 -11.54
CA ASP A 336 -1.22 -18.68 -12.41
C ASP A 336 -1.84 -19.37 -13.62
N ILE A 337 -3.16 -19.45 -13.61
CA ILE A 337 -3.95 -20.01 -14.71
C ILE A 337 -4.84 -18.90 -15.27
N LYS A 338 -5.24 -19.06 -16.52
CA LYS A 338 -6.31 -18.21 -17.07
C LYS A 338 -7.56 -18.39 -16.23
N GLN A 339 -8.05 -17.31 -15.64
CA GLN A 339 -9.24 -17.33 -14.81
C GLN A 339 -10.45 -16.88 -15.63
N ASP A 340 -11.50 -17.71 -15.62
CA ASP A 340 -12.84 -17.35 -16.11
C ASP A 340 -13.72 -17.03 -14.91
N ILE A 341 -14.29 -15.82 -14.91
CA ILE A 341 -15.11 -15.31 -13.81
C ILE A 341 -16.47 -14.93 -14.40
N ASN A 342 -17.55 -15.52 -13.87
CA ASN A 342 -18.90 -15.21 -14.31
C ASN A 342 -19.90 -15.28 -13.14
N ILE A 343 -21.11 -14.83 -13.38
CA ILE A 343 -22.22 -14.90 -12.42
C ILE A 343 -23.29 -15.79 -13.00
N ASN A 344 -23.80 -16.73 -12.21
CA ASN A 344 -24.96 -17.54 -12.53
C ASN A 344 -25.77 -17.79 -11.25
N ASP A 345 -27.10 -17.56 -11.31
CA ASP A 345 -28.04 -17.75 -10.20
C ASP A 345 -27.62 -17.06 -8.87
N GLY A 346 -26.99 -15.86 -8.99
CA GLY A 346 -26.53 -15.07 -7.84
C GLY A 346 -25.26 -15.60 -7.17
N LEU A 347 -24.58 -16.57 -7.80
CA LEU A 347 -23.26 -17.06 -7.39
C LEU A 347 -22.19 -16.55 -8.35
N ILE A 348 -21.01 -16.23 -7.80
CA ILE A 348 -19.83 -16.03 -8.62
C ILE A 348 -19.14 -17.37 -8.86
N PHE A 349 -18.81 -17.62 -10.11
CA PHE A 349 -17.99 -18.75 -10.53
C PHE A 349 -16.61 -18.24 -10.94
N LEU A 350 -15.58 -18.73 -10.26
CA LEU A 350 -14.19 -18.57 -10.66
C LEU A 350 -13.71 -19.92 -11.18
N ASN A 351 -13.61 -20.05 -12.50
CA ASN A 351 -13.52 -21.32 -13.20
C ASN A 351 -14.71 -22.23 -12.80
N GLU A 352 -14.43 -23.40 -12.20
CA GLU A 352 -15.46 -24.36 -11.75
C GLU A 352 -15.89 -24.17 -10.29
N LYS A 353 -15.26 -23.24 -9.55
CA LYS A 353 -15.53 -23.02 -8.13
C LYS A 353 -16.57 -21.94 -7.94
N ALA A 354 -17.66 -22.25 -7.23
CA ALA A 354 -18.73 -21.32 -6.89
C ALA A 354 -18.46 -20.61 -5.55
N PHE A 355 -18.80 -19.32 -5.50
CA PHE A 355 -18.75 -18.48 -4.29
C PHE A 355 -20.11 -17.79 -4.11
N LYS A 356 -20.62 -17.83 -2.88
CA LYS A 356 -21.82 -17.12 -2.48
C LYS A 356 -21.41 -15.85 -1.72
N LEU A 357 -21.30 -14.75 -2.44
CA LEU A 357 -20.82 -13.47 -1.91
C LEU A 357 -21.96 -12.54 -1.49
#